data_e3508c0b2d4c7adfb29d50ab762f2f3a
#
_entry.id   e3508c0b2d4c7adfb29d50ab762f2f3a
#
_cell.length_a   1.000
_cell.length_b   1.000
_cell.length_c   1.000
_cell.angle_alpha   90.00
_cell.angle_beta   90.00
_cell.angle_gamma   90.00
#
_symmetry.space_group_name_H-M   'P 1'
#
loop_
_entity.id
_entity.type
_entity.pdbx_description
1 polymer ?
#
loop_
_entity_poly.entity_id
_entity_poly.type
_entity_poly.pdbx_seq_one_letter_code
_entity_poly.pdbx_strand_id
1 'polypeptide(L)'
;MWRQKTSPTAEPLALEEAKLHLRVENAEDDALIGALISAARESSETFLGRMIPERQFEIVLDRYPEMPYRLPLLPAKSVESVVCTLEDGSEVGLTEGTFRLAADDRLVVDAWPEGTPRTYDAVTITVTAGTETVPARWKQAMLLLIGHWYEHRESVNVGNIVNEVPQGFEMLLWPDRVVPS
;
A
#
# COMPACT_ATOMS: atom_id res chain seq x y z
N MET A 1 -2.32 -9.43 -10.40
CA MET A 1 -1.13 -8.61 -10.05
C MET A 1 -1.61 -7.19 -9.75
N TRP A 2 -0.95 -6.41 -8.87
CA TRP A 2 -1.26 -4.99 -8.69
C TRP A 2 0.02 -4.14 -8.77
N ARG A 3 -0.14 -2.88 -9.15
CA ARG A 3 0.95 -1.89 -9.21
C ARG A 3 0.47 -0.54 -8.73
N GLN A 4 1.36 0.23 -8.12
CA GLN A 4 1.09 1.61 -7.73
C GLN A 4 1.01 2.49 -8.99
N LYS A 5 -0.04 3.31 -9.09
CA LYS A 5 -0.25 4.25 -10.21
C LYS A 5 0.24 5.66 -9.87
N THR A 6 0.02 6.10 -8.63
CA THR A 6 0.46 7.41 -8.15
C THR A 6 1.32 7.27 -6.91
N SER A 7 2.34 8.11 -6.78
CA SER A 7 3.09 8.23 -5.52
C SER A 7 2.20 8.81 -4.42
N PRO A 8 2.51 8.52 -3.14
CA PRO A 8 1.85 9.20 -2.02
C PRO A 8 1.97 10.71 -2.16
N THR A 9 0.89 11.44 -1.87
CA THR A 9 0.89 12.91 -1.90
C THR A 9 1.65 13.51 -0.72
N ALA A 10 1.72 12.77 0.39
CA ALA A 10 2.48 13.13 1.58
C ALA A 10 2.87 11.85 2.33
N GLU A 11 4.00 11.87 3.00
CA GLU A 11 4.40 10.81 3.90
C GLU A 11 3.62 10.88 5.23
N PRO A 12 3.39 9.75 5.93
CA PRO A 12 2.65 9.73 7.19
C PRO A 12 3.37 10.41 8.34
N LEU A 13 4.68 10.59 8.22
CA LEU A 13 5.55 11.30 9.15
C LEU A 13 6.18 12.50 8.43
N ALA A 14 6.11 13.67 9.06
CA ALA A 14 6.86 14.82 8.59
C ALA A 14 8.36 14.66 8.89
N LEU A 15 9.21 15.23 8.04
CA LEU A 15 10.66 15.23 8.25
C LEU A 15 11.03 15.78 9.63
N GLU A 16 10.40 16.87 10.05
CA GLU A 16 10.64 17.51 11.34
C GLU A 16 10.23 16.62 12.54
N GLU A 17 9.17 15.82 12.38
CA GLU A 17 8.75 14.86 13.41
C GLU A 17 9.81 13.75 13.59
N ALA A 18 10.36 13.24 12.49
CA ALA A 18 11.42 12.25 12.50
C ALA A 18 12.74 12.84 13.05
N LYS A 19 13.13 14.05 12.63
CA LYS A 19 14.32 14.75 13.14
C LYS A 19 14.23 14.99 14.64
N LEU A 20 13.08 15.42 15.14
CA LEU A 20 12.84 15.62 16.57
C LEU A 20 13.03 14.30 17.35
N HIS A 21 12.50 13.19 16.83
CA HIS A 21 12.67 11.86 17.43
C HIS A 21 14.15 11.44 17.47
N LEU A 22 14.89 11.70 16.39
CA LEU A 22 16.31 11.39 16.26
C LEU A 22 17.23 12.38 16.96
N ARG A 23 16.72 13.52 17.44
CA ARG A 23 17.49 14.64 18.01
C ARG A 23 18.49 15.23 17.02
N VAL A 24 18.12 15.32 15.75
CA VAL A 24 18.91 15.89 14.67
C VAL A 24 18.44 17.31 14.38
N GLU A 25 19.32 18.31 14.54
CA GLU A 25 18.99 19.73 14.36
C GLU A 25 19.48 20.28 13.00
N ASN A 26 20.53 19.68 12.43
CA ASN A 26 21.10 20.11 11.15
C ASN A 26 20.33 19.52 9.95
N ALA A 27 20.64 20.00 8.74
CA ALA A 27 20.01 19.56 7.49
C ALA A 27 20.87 18.55 6.70
N GLU A 28 22.02 18.14 7.22
CA GLU A 28 22.96 17.28 6.50
C GLU A 28 22.37 15.90 6.19
N ASP A 29 21.57 15.37 7.10
CA ASP A 29 20.95 14.06 7.00
C ASP A 29 19.49 14.09 6.47
N ASP A 30 18.96 15.25 6.05
CA ASP A 30 17.55 15.40 5.65
C ASP A 30 17.15 14.43 4.54
N ALA A 31 17.99 14.25 3.53
CA ALA A 31 17.74 13.32 2.44
C ALA A 31 17.73 11.85 2.91
N LEU A 32 18.62 11.49 3.81
CA LEU A 32 18.69 10.16 4.41
C LEU A 32 17.44 9.91 5.26
N ILE A 33 17.09 10.84 6.14
CA ILE A 33 15.92 10.72 7.02
C ILE A 33 14.64 10.62 6.18
N GLY A 34 14.52 11.40 5.10
CA GLY A 34 13.41 11.28 4.15
C GLY A 34 13.29 9.89 3.51
N ALA A 35 14.41 9.29 3.11
CA ALA A 35 14.44 7.93 2.60
C ALA A 35 14.05 6.89 3.67
N LEU A 36 14.49 7.08 4.92
CA LEU A 36 14.11 6.22 6.04
C LEU A 36 12.61 6.32 6.37
N ILE A 37 11.99 7.50 6.25
CA ILE A 37 10.55 7.68 6.43
C ILE A 37 9.79 6.83 5.41
N SER A 38 10.16 6.91 4.12
CA SER A 38 9.53 6.13 3.06
C SER A 38 9.71 4.63 3.28
N ALA A 39 10.92 4.18 3.66
CA ALA A 39 11.20 2.78 3.96
C ALA A 39 10.41 2.26 5.17
N ALA A 40 10.28 3.07 6.23
CA ALA A 40 9.51 2.72 7.42
C ALA A 40 8.00 2.61 7.11
N ARG A 41 7.48 3.49 6.23
CA ARG A 41 6.12 3.38 5.72
C ARG A 41 5.91 2.07 4.97
N GLU A 42 6.77 1.75 4.01
CA GLU A 42 6.67 0.52 3.19
C GLU A 42 6.75 -0.75 4.03
N SER A 43 7.64 -0.78 5.03
CA SER A 43 7.74 -1.87 5.98
C SER A 43 6.47 -2.02 6.82
N SER A 44 5.89 -0.89 7.27
CA SER A 44 4.64 -0.87 8.01
C SER A 44 3.46 -1.35 7.17
N GLU A 45 3.37 -0.91 5.91
CA GLU A 45 2.35 -1.38 4.95
C GLU A 45 2.43 -2.89 4.73
N THR A 46 3.64 -3.40 4.54
CA THR A 46 3.89 -4.84 4.36
C THR A 46 3.47 -5.64 5.59
N PHE A 47 3.83 -5.18 6.78
CA PHE A 47 3.48 -5.86 8.02
C PHE A 47 1.97 -5.83 8.31
N LEU A 48 1.34 -4.66 8.13
CA LEU A 48 -0.09 -4.47 8.36
C LEU A 48 -0.97 -5.15 7.32
N GLY A 49 -0.49 -5.34 6.09
CA GLY A 49 -1.31 -5.68 4.94
C GLY A 49 -2.27 -4.54 4.56
N ARG A 50 -1.87 -3.29 4.82
CA ARG A 50 -2.67 -2.07 4.59
C ARG A 50 -1.84 -0.99 3.93
N MET A 51 -2.47 -0.18 3.09
CA MET A 51 -1.84 0.97 2.42
C MET A 51 -1.85 2.23 3.29
N ILE A 52 -0.74 2.95 3.30
CA ILE A 52 -0.51 4.19 4.06
C ILE A 52 0.37 5.12 3.20
N PRO A 53 0.01 6.35 2.90
CA PRO A 53 -1.32 6.95 2.90
C PRO A 53 -2.15 6.53 1.68
N GLU A 54 -3.27 7.25 1.48
CA GLU A 54 -4.14 7.07 0.33
C GLU A 54 -3.45 7.38 -1.00
N ARG A 55 -3.60 6.49 -1.98
CA ARG A 55 -3.10 6.64 -3.35
C ARG A 55 -3.79 5.70 -4.33
N GLN A 56 -3.57 5.92 -5.63
CA GLN A 56 -4.17 5.09 -6.66
C GLN A 56 -3.29 3.89 -7.03
N PHE A 57 -3.98 2.79 -7.29
CA PHE A 57 -3.40 1.53 -7.74
C PHE A 57 -4.15 1.00 -8.96
N GLU A 58 -3.45 0.20 -9.75
CA GLU A 58 -4.04 -0.63 -10.79
C GLU A 58 -3.92 -2.10 -10.39
N ILE A 59 -5.03 -2.80 -10.45
CA ILE A 59 -5.10 -4.25 -10.28
C ILE A 59 -5.37 -4.85 -11.66
N VAL A 60 -4.48 -5.71 -12.11
CA VAL A 60 -4.59 -6.36 -13.41
C VAL A 60 -4.88 -7.85 -13.21
N LEU A 61 -5.93 -8.35 -13.86
CA LEU A 61 -6.41 -9.71 -13.78
C LEU A 61 -6.45 -10.34 -15.19
N ASP A 62 -6.07 -11.60 -15.28
CA ASP A 62 -6.02 -12.32 -16.55
C ASP A 62 -7.39 -12.83 -17.04
N ARG A 63 -8.41 -12.73 -16.20
CA ARG A 63 -9.78 -13.16 -16.50
C ARG A 63 -10.78 -12.40 -15.65
N TYR A 64 -12.04 -12.46 -16.03
CA TYR A 64 -13.12 -11.94 -15.21
C TYR A 64 -13.15 -12.68 -13.86
N PRO A 65 -12.98 -11.99 -12.74
CA PRO A 65 -13.00 -12.63 -11.43
C PRO A 65 -14.41 -13.04 -11.04
N GLU A 66 -14.50 -14.03 -10.15
CA GLU A 66 -15.77 -14.36 -9.47
C GLU A 66 -16.21 -13.19 -8.58
N MET A 67 -17.51 -12.90 -8.62
CA MET A 67 -18.09 -11.81 -7.83
C MET A 67 -18.76 -12.35 -6.54
N PRO A 68 -18.63 -11.62 -5.44
CA PRO A 68 -17.89 -10.38 -5.24
C PRO A 68 -16.37 -10.61 -5.12
N TYR A 69 -15.58 -9.79 -5.82
CA TYR A 69 -14.11 -9.91 -5.83
C TYR A 69 -13.47 -9.12 -4.70
N ARG A 70 -12.71 -9.79 -3.82
CA ARG A 70 -11.99 -9.14 -2.73
C ARG A 70 -10.74 -8.42 -3.26
N LEU A 71 -10.69 -7.11 -3.06
CA LEU A 71 -9.56 -6.30 -3.45
C LEU A 71 -8.33 -6.65 -2.57
N PRO A 72 -7.13 -6.76 -3.17
CA PRO A 72 -5.90 -7.06 -2.42
C PRO A 72 -5.30 -5.86 -1.69
N LEU A 73 -5.90 -4.67 -1.84
CA LEU A 73 -5.42 -3.38 -1.33
C LEU A 73 -6.40 -2.87 -0.28
N LEU A 74 -5.95 -2.68 0.96
CA LEU A 74 -6.78 -2.35 2.11
C LEU A 74 -6.28 -1.08 2.84
N PRO A 75 -7.19 -0.27 3.38
CA PRO A 75 -8.60 -0.26 3.06
C PRO A 75 -8.83 0.27 1.64
N ALA A 76 -9.73 -0.32 0.90
CA ALA A 76 -10.18 0.22 -0.38
C ALA A 76 -11.17 1.37 -0.10
N LYS A 77 -11.01 2.50 -0.79
CA LYS A 77 -11.84 3.70 -0.58
C LYS A 77 -12.83 3.89 -1.72
N SER A 78 -12.36 3.73 -2.95
CA SER A 78 -13.20 3.84 -4.16
C SER A 78 -12.62 2.99 -5.29
N VAL A 79 -13.48 2.62 -6.21
CA VAL A 79 -13.12 2.06 -7.52
C VAL A 79 -13.40 3.12 -8.57
N GLU A 80 -12.35 3.59 -9.23
CA GLU A 80 -12.42 4.70 -10.19
C GLU A 80 -12.84 4.21 -11.57
N SER A 81 -12.33 3.06 -11.99
CA SER A 81 -12.66 2.48 -13.27
C SER A 81 -12.43 0.98 -13.31
N VAL A 82 -13.20 0.31 -14.15
CA VAL A 82 -13.01 -1.10 -14.51
C VAL A 82 -12.99 -1.14 -16.04
N VAL A 83 -11.88 -1.56 -16.62
CA VAL A 83 -11.69 -1.67 -18.07
C VAL A 83 -11.44 -3.13 -18.42
N CYS A 84 -12.20 -3.63 -19.37
CA CYS A 84 -12.05 -4.99 -19.90
C CYS A 84 -11.40 -4.93 -21.28
N THR A 85 -10.37 -5.75 -21.49
CA THR A 85 -9.73 -5.90 -22.80
C THR A 85 -10.20 -7.22 -23.43
N LEU A 86 -10.77 -7.14 -24.63
CA LEU A 86 -11.26 -8.29 -25.39
C LEU A 86 -10.15 -8.92 -26.23
N GLU A 87 -10.43 -10.11 -26.77
CA GLU A 87 -9.48 -10.89 -27.56
C GLU A 87 -9.05 -10.17 -28.85
N ASP A 88 -9.93 -9.34 -29.43
CA ASP A 88 -9.63 -8.51 -30.59
C ASP A 88 -8.79 -7.26 -30.27
N GLY A 89 -8.44 -7.06 -29.00
CA GLY A 89 -7.68 -5.91 -28.51
C GLY A 89 -8.52 -4.67 -28.21
N SER A 90 -9.83 -4.72 -28.37
CA SER A 90 -10.70 -3.61 -28.00
C SER A 90 -10.82 -3.48 -26.48
N GLU A 91 -10.91 -2.24 -26.00
CA GLU A 91 -11.10 -1.93 -24.57
C GLU A 91 -12.54 -1.46 -24.33
N VAL A 92 -13.18 -2.06 -23.36
CA VAL A 92 -14.53 -1.72 -22.92
C VAL A 92 -14.48 -1.27 -21.46
N GLY A 93 -14.63 0.03 -21.23
CA GLY A 93 -14.82 0.59 -19.90
C GLY A 93 -16.22 0.32 -19.38
N LEU A 94 -16.33 -0.18 -18.16
CA LEU A 94 -17.63 -0.32 -17.51
C LEU A 94 -18.20 1.06 -17.14
N THR A 95 -19.50 1.23 -17.37
CA THR A 95 -20.19 2.49 -17.05
C THR A 95 -20.31 2.63 -15.52
N GLU A 96 -20.16 3.85 -15.04
CA GLU A 96 -20.41 4.18 -13.63
C GLU A 96 -21.81 3.72 -13.20
N GLY A 97 -21.91 3.07 -12.05
CA GLY A 97 -23.14 2.47 -11.55
C GLY A 97 -23.32 0.99 -11.89
N THR A 98 -22.56 0.43 -12.85
CA THR A 98 -22.57 -1.02 -13.14
C THR A 98 -21.54 -1.79 -12.29
N PHE A 99 -20.73 -1.07 -11.55
CA PHE A 99 -19.82 -1.62 -10.54
C PHE A 99 -19.86 -0.76 -9.28
N ARG A 100 -19.53 -1.36 -8.14
CA ARG A 100 -19.47 -0.68 -6.85
C ARG A 100 -18.49 -1.35 -5.89
N LEU A 101 -17.99 -0.57 -4.97
CA LEU A 101 -17.24 -1.06 -3.82
C LEU A 101 -18.22 -1.39 -2.68
N ALA A 102 -18.22 -2.63 -2.22
CA ALA A 102 -18.97 -3.05 -1.02
C ALA A 102 -18.19 -2.70 0.26
N ALA A 103 -18.90 -2.62 1.39
CA ALA A 103 -18.33 -2.17 2.69
C ALA A 103 -17.19 -3.06 3.23
N ASP A 104 -17.01 -4.26 2.69
CA ASP A 104 -15.99 -5.23 3.08
C ASP A 104 -14.80 -5.29 2.10
N ASP A 105 -14.51 -4.18 1.44
CA ASP A 105 -13.43 -4.04 0.44
C ASP A 105 -13.59 -4.99 -0.78
N ARG A 106 -14.84 -5.30 -1.15
CA ARG A 106 -15.13 -6.14 -2.31
C ARG A 106 -15.67 -5.33 -3.47
N LEU A 107 -15.12 -5.58 -4.65
CA LEU A 107 -15.69 -5.12 -5.91
C LEU A 107 -16.88 -6.01 -6.29
N VAL A 108 -17.97 -5.38 -6.62
CA VAL A 108 -19.14 -6.02 -7.22
C VAL A 108 -19.35 -5.42 -8.60
N VAL A 109 -19.42 -6.26 -9.62
CA VAL A 109 -19.75 -5.90 -11.01
C VAL A 109 -21.06 -6.62 -11.35
N ASP A 110 -22.06 -5.86 -11.81
CA ASP A 110 -23.38 -6.41 -12.07
C ASP A 110 -23.42 -7.27 -13.34
N ALA A 111 -22.67 -6.87 -14.38
CA ALA A 111 -22.50 -7.65 -15.60
C ALA A 111 -21.16 -7.32 -16.27
N TRP A 112 -20.48 -8.33 -16.77
CA TRP A 112 -19.31 -8.18 -17.63
C TRP A 112 -19.73 -7.86 -19.07
N PRO A 113 -18.90 -7.16 -19.85
CA PRO A 113 -19.23 -6.85 -21.24
C PRO A 113 -19.33 -8.11 -22.09
N GLU A 114 -20.11 -8.04 -23.15
CA GLU A 114 -20.18 -9.11 -24.14
C GLU A 114 -18.85 -9.23 -24.89
N GLY A 115 -18.51 -10.45 -25.28
CA GLY A 115 -17.28 -10.78 -26.00
C GLY A 115 -16.35 -11.68 -25.16
N THR A 116 -15.33 -12.19 -25.83
CA THR A 116 -14.33 -13.07 -25.21
C THR A 116 -13.25 -12.19 -24.58
N PRO A 117 -12.99 -12.30 -23.25
CA PRO A 117 -11.88 -11.59 -22.63
C PRO A 117 -10.54 -12.09 -23.18
N ARG A 118 -9.56 -11.20 -23.27
CA ARG A 118 -8.19 -11.54 -23.62
C ARG A 118 -7.62 -12.56 -22.61
N THR A 119 -6.70 -13.42 -23.08
CA THR A 119 -6.14 -14.50 -22.26
C THR A 119 -5.29 -14.00 -21.09
N TYR A 120 -4.66 -12.81 -21.22
CA TYR A 120 -3.84 -12.16 -20.19
C TYR A 120 -4.23 -10.69 -20.09
N ASP A 121 -4.11 -10.11 -18.89
CA ASP A 121 -4.45 -8.71 -18.62
C ASP A 121 -5.86 -8.34 -19.13
N ALA A 122 -6.82 -9.23 -18.91
CA ALA A 122 -8.18 -9.07 -19.42
C ALA A 122 -8.97 -7.99 -18.69
N VAL A 123 -8.63 -7.67 -17.44
CA VAL A 123 -9.32 -6.66 -16.63
C VAL A 123 -8.31 -5.77 -15.95
N THR A 124 -8.46 -4.47 -16.08
CA THR A 124 -7.73 -3.46 -15.34
C THR A 124 -8.68 -2.69 -14.44
N ILE A 125 -8.46 -2.76 -13.13
CA ILE A 125 -9.25 -2.07 -12.11
C ILE A 125 -8.39 -0.95 -11.53
N THR A 126 -8.83 0.30 -11.65
CA THR A 126 -8.21 1.42 -10.95
C THR A 126 -8.93 1.63 -9.62
N VAL A 127 -8.17 1.57 -8.53
CA VAL A 127 -8.71 1.69 -7.16
C VAL A 127 -7.91 2.72 -6.37
N THR A 128 -8.61 3.52 -5.58
CA THR A 128 -8.00 4.34 -4.53
C THR A 128 -8.04 3.55 -3.23
N ALA A 129 -6.88 3.33 -2.63
CA ALA A 129 -6.75 2.60 -1.37
C ALA A 129 -5.76 3.30 -0.44
N GLY A 130 -5.96 3.13 0.85
CA GLY A 130 -5.13 3.69 1.90
C GLY A 130 -5.94 4.39 2.99
N THR A 131 -5.26 4.77 4.07
CA THR A 131 -5.89 5.48 5.18
C THR A 131 -5.53 6.96 5.18
N GLU A 132 -6.52 7.84 5.34
CA GLU A 132 -6.29 9.29 5.47
C GLU A 132 -5.65 9.64 6.81
N THR A 133 -6.10 8.98 7.86
CA THR A 133 -5.64 9.25 9.23
C THR A 133 -4.78 8.11 9.73
N VAL A 134 -3.50 8.40 9.94
CA VAL A 134 -2.54 7.41 10.46
C VAL A 134 -2.63 7.40 11.98
N PRO A 135 -2.98 6.26 12.61
CA PRO A 135 -3.01 6.14 14.06
C PRO A 135 -1.66 6.48 14.70
N ALA A 136 -1.68 7.11 15.86
CA ALA A 136 -0.46 7.50 16.57
C ALA A 136 0.49 6.32 16.84
N ARG A 137 -0.07 5.12 17.11
CA ARG A 137 0.73 3.90 17.31
C ARG A 137 1.48 3.47 16.05
N TRP A 138 0.93 3.69 14.84
CA TRP A 138 1.62 3.39 13.58
C TRP A 138 2.76 4.37 13.36
N LYS A 139 2.54 5.65 13.62
CA LYS A 139 3.59 6.66 13.59
C LYS A 139 4.72 6.32 14.56
N GLN A 140 4.38 5.92 15.77
CA GLN A 140 5.38 5.51 16.77
C GLN A 140 6.16 4.26 16.32
N ALA A 141 5.51 3.29 15.69
CA ALA A 141 6.18 2.12 15.13
C ALA A 141 7.19 2.52 14.03
N MET A 142 6.78 3.41 13.10
CA MET A 142 7.67 3.93 12.06
C MET A 142 8.86 4.70 12.66
N LEU A 143 8.64 5.53 13.69
CA LEU A 143 9.71 6.26 14.37
C LEU A 143 10.73 5.31 15.04
N LEU A 144 10.27 4.20 15.61
CA LEU A 144 11.17 3.18 16.17
C LEU A 144 12.05 2.54 15.08
N LEU A 145 11.48 2.24 13.90
CA LEU A 145 12.26 1.74 12.76
C LEU A 145 13.28 2.77 12.27
N ILE A 146 12.85 4.00 12.11
CA ILE A 146 13.72 5.09 11.65
C ILE A 146 14.88 5.27 12.64
N GLY A 147 14.62 5.31 13.93
CA GLY A 147 15.65 5.39 14.97
C GLY A 147 16.64 4.24 14.90
N HIS A 148 16.13 3.02 14.78
CA HIS A 148 16.96 1.83 14.69
C HIS A 148 17.87 1.87 13.45
N TRP A 149 17.34 2.18 12.28
CA TRP A 149 18.13 2.23 11.04
C TRP A 149 19.10 3.42 10.99
N TYR A 150 18.72 4.55 11.58
CA TYR A 150 19.58 5.72 11.66
C TYR A 150 20.81 5.48 12.53
N GLU A 151 20.64 4.78 13.66
CA GLU A 151 21.74 4.41 14.58
C GLU A 151 22.62 3.29 14.02
N HIS A 152 22.05 2.35 13.26
CA HIS A 152 22.75 1.17 12.74
C HIS A 152 22.95 1.26 11.21
N ARG A 153 23.59 2.34 10.75
CA ARG A 153 23.86 2.59 9.31
C ARG A 153 24.77 1.54 8.68
N GLU A 154 25.61 0.85 9.45
CA GLU A 154 26.51 -0.20 9.01
C GLU A 154 26.02 -1.57 9.49
N SER A 155 25.28 -2.27 8.66
CA SER A 155 24.86 -3.66 8.95
C SER A 155 25.89 -4.70 8.52
N VAL A 156 27.18 -4.40 8.60
CA VAL A 156 28.26 -5.35 8.29
C VAL A 156 29.15 -5.58 9.50
N ASN A 157 28.61 -6.25 10.51
CA ASN A 157 29.47 -7.03 11.41
C ASN A 157 29.48 -8.48 10.89
N VAL A 158 30.61 -8.88 10.33
CA VAL A 158 30.93 -10.26 9.96
C VAL A 158 30.78 -11.12 11.20
N GLY A 159 29.66 -11.81 11.34
CA GLY A 159 29.43 -12.78 12.43
C GLY A 159 28.06 -12.75 13.12
N ASN A 160 27.27 -11.70 13.06
CA ASN A 160 25.92 -11.67 13.60
C ASN A 160 24.96 -10.99 12.63
N ILE A 161 24.35 -11.80 11.76
CA ILE A 161 23.21 -11.37 10.96
C ILE A 161 22.00 -11.43 11.89
N VAL A 162 21.79 -10.38 12.66
CA VAL A 162 20.50 -10.14 13.33
C VAL A 162 20.21 -8.64 13.24
N ASN A 163 19.78 -8.20 12.08
CA ASN A 163 18.97 -7.01 12.01
C ASN A 163 17.56 -7.40 12.48
N GLU A 164 17.42 -7.67 13.78
CA GLU A 164 16.11 -7.85 14.37
C GLU A 164 15.37 -6.53 14.27
N VAL A 165 14.25 -6.55 13.52
CA VAL A 165 13.26 -5.48 13.57
C VAL A 165 12.91 -5.23 15.04
N PRO A 166 12.93 -3.98 15.52
CA PRO A 166 12.64 -3.72 16.92
C PRO A 166 11.32 -4.39 17.33
N GLN A 167 11.34 -5.24 18.36
CA GLN A 167 10.13 -5.95 18.83
C GLN A 167 8.95 -4.99 19.09
N GLY A 168 9.25 -3.76 19.52
CA GLY A 168 8.26 -2.70 19.71
C GLY A 168 7.52 -2.31 18.42
N PHE A 169 8.16 -2.41 17.25
CA PHE A 169 7.51 -2.12 15.96
C PHE A 169 6.35 -3.08 15.71
N GLU A 170 6.60 -4.37 15.79
CA GLU A 170 5.56 -5.38 15.55
C GLU A 170 4.45 -5.32 16.60
N MET A 171 4.78 -5.16 17.87
CA MET A 171 3.81 -5.05 18.96
C MET A 171 2.81 -3.89 18.74
N LEU A 172 3.29 -2.75 18.25
CA LEU A 172 2.45 -1.59 17.99
C LEU A 172 1.52 -1.79 16.79
N LEU A 173 1.93 -2.55 15.79
CA LEU A 173 1.18 -2.76 14.56
C LEU A 173 0.29 -4.01 14.59
N TRP A 174 0.63 -5.00 15.40
CA TRP A 174 -0.05 -6.29 15.46
C TRP A 174 -1.58 -6.23 15.57
N PRO A 175 -2.17 -5.36 16.43
CA PRO A 175 -3.62 -5.30 16.58
C PRO A 175 -4.40 -4.91 15.32
N ASP A 176 -3.72 -4.24 14.35
CA ASP A 176 -4.34 -3.76 13.11
C ASP A 176 -3.95 -4.57 11.88
N ARG A 177 -3.12 -5.60 12.08
CA ARG A 177 -2.63 -6.43 10.98
C ARG A 177 -3.78 -7.19 10.33
N VAL A 178 -3.86 -7.12 9.01
CA VAL A 178 -4.76 -7.96 8.22
C VAL A 178 -4.07 -9.28 7.94
N VAL A 179 -4.63 -10.37 8.46
CA VAL A 179 -4.16 -11.71 8.14
C VAL A 179 -4.94 -12.18 6.90
N PRO A 180 -4.27 -12.53 5.79
CA PRO A 180 -4.95 -13.11 4.64
C PRO A 180 -5.67 -14.39 5.06
N SER A 181 -6.96 -14.46 4.78
CA SER A 181 -7.81 -15.64 5.00
C SER A 181 -7.85 -16.53 3.78
#